data_086b0d44d3ebfca367e6c94b4054d26d
#
_entry.id   086b0d44d3ebfca367e6c94b4054d26d
#
_cell.length_a   1.000
_cell.length_b   1.000
_cell.length_c   1.000
_cell.angle_alpha   90.00
_cell.angle_beta   90.00
_cell.angle_gamma   90.00
#
_symmetry.space_group_name_H-M   'P 1'
#
loop_
_entity.id
_entity.type
_entity.pdbx_description
1 polymer ?
#
loop_
_entity_poly.entity_id
_entity_poly.type
_entity_poly.pdbx_seq_one_letter_code
_entity_poly.pdbx_strand_id
1 'polypeptide(L)'
;LPNGVNHILGHVSQVVKSDAQSIEKVVLDTGEEVYADFFLDCTGFHRVLMKEFSDKIKWKEYPHCPADKSMVCQVEYNDPKTEMVNATKSIAVDNGWCFDIGVYNRRGTGYVFSNDFVSDDEVYDEFTRKMITGKAKFEPKIIAWDKKSMKNPGFGNVCAIGMTVGFVEPMEANMLGVILNTVWTFTNLLSASEDNKTIDWDTYNSLVGYTFSDIADFISVHYTLTQRTDTEFWNEMQSWGRKYNHKELLLDKYNDYKNTISGASQGLSFFPDYMWIELADAWGIDLSQWPNKT
;
A
#
# COMPACT_ATOMS: atom_id res chain seq x y z
N LEU A 1 11.73 6.20 -27.11
CA LEU A 1 10.36 6.41 -26.69
C LEU A 1 9.91 7.85 -27.03
N PRO A 2 8.60 8.13 -27.16
CA PRO A 2 8.13 9.50 -27.39
C PRO A 2 8.55 10.44 -26.25
N ASN A 3 8.57 11.75 -26.53
CA ASN A 3 8.91 12.82 -25.60
C ASN A 3 10.34 12.79 -25.02
N GLY A 4 11.31 12.22 -25.76
CA GLY A 4 12.71 12.21 -25.36
C GLY A 4 13.06 11.20 -24.26
N VAL A 5 12.16 10.26 -23.94
CA VAL A 5 12.42 9.21 -22.94
C VAL A 5 13.37 8.16 -23.54
N ASN A 6 14.52 7.95 -22.91
CA ASN A 6 15.43 6.86 -23.22
C ASN A 6 15.09 5.62 -22.38
N HIS A 7 14.94 4.47 -23.05
CA HIS A 7 14.76 3.19 -22.39
C HIS A 7 16.05 2.37 -22.54
N ILE A 8 16.71 2.11 -21.41
CA ILE A 8 17.95 1.34 -21.35
C ILE A 8 17.63 -0.01 -20.70
N LEU A 9 17.94 -1.11 -21.39
CA LEU A 9 17.78 -2.46 -20.86
C LEU A 9 19.07 -2.87 -20.16
N GLY A 10 19.00 -3.22 -18.89
CA GLY A 10 20.14 -3.66 -18.09
C GLY A 10 19.77 -3.75 -16.60
N HIS A 11 20.65 -4.38 -15.83
CA HIS A 11 20.54 -4.42 -14.38
C HIS A 11 21.55 -3.45 -13.77
N VAL A 12 21.14 -2.68 -12.76
CA VAL A 12 22.08 -1.85 -12.00
C VAL A 12 23.01 -2.78 -11.21
N SER A 13 24.28 -2.80 -11.61
CA SER A 13 25.33 -3.60 -10.96
C SER A 13 26.06 -2.83 -9.87
N GLN A 14 26.14 -1.48 -9.99
CA GLN A 14 26.80 -0.63 -9.02
C GLN A 14 26.12 0.74 -8.94
N VAL A 15 26.03 1.27 -7.74
CA VAL A 15 25.64 2.65 -7.44
C VAL A 15 26.87 3.39 -6.95
N VAL A 16 27.28 4.44 -7.65
CA VAL A 16 28.42 5.29 -7.28
C VAL A 16 27.90 6.54 -6.61
N LYS A 17 28.31 6.77 -5.36
CA LYS A 17 27.90 7.94 -4.58
C LYS A 17 28.87 9.11 -4.81
N SER A 18 28.34 10.33 -4.99
CA SER A 18 29.13 11.56 -4.99
C SER A 18 29.49 12.02 -3.58
N ASP A 19 28.57 11.76 -2.62
CA ASP A 19 28.73 12.09 -1.20
C ASP A 19 27.87 11.19 -0.31
N ALA A 20 27.68 11.57 0.95
CA ALA A 20 26.93 10.78 1.92
C ALA A 20 25.42 10.72 1.65
N GLN A 21 24.87 11.50 0.73
CA GLN A 21 23.43 11.63 0.48
C GLN A 21 23.06 11.63 -1.01
N SER A 22 24.03 11.56 -1.91
CA SER A 22 23.80 11.73 -3.33
C SER A 22 24.48 10.65 -4.17
N ILE A 23 23.86 10.33 -5.30
CA ILE A 23 24.35 9.41 -6.32
C ILE A 23 25.02 10.24 -7.43
N GLU A 24 26.25 9.88 -7.82
CA GLU A 24 26.90 10.42 -8.99
C GLU A 24 26.41 9.76 -10.27
N LYS A 25 26.37 8.42 -10.26
CA LYS A 25 25.95 7.60 -11.40
C LYS A 25 25.52 6.20 -10.96
N VAL A 26 24.80 5.52 -11.83
CA VAL A 26 24.62 4.06 -11.75
C VAL A 26 25.37 3.39 -12.89
N VAL A 27 25.93 2.21 -12.63
CA VAL A 27 26.60 1.38 -13.63
C VAL A 27 25.73 0.15 -13.88
N LEU A 28 25.48 -0.13 -15.15
CA LEU A 28 24.72 -1.32 -15.55
C LEU A 28 25.64 -2.55 -15.68
N ASP A 29 25.05 -3.72 -15.72
CA ASP A 29 25.74 -5.00 -15.95
C ASP A 29 26.42 -5.06 -17.34
N THR A 30 25.99 -4.22 -18.26
CA THR A 30 26.63 -3.99 -19.56
C THR A 30 27.92 -3.15 -19.49
N GLY A 31 28.21 -2.53 -18.35
CA GLY A 31 29.28 -1.55 -18.19
C GLY A 31 28.88 -0.12 -18.57
N GLU A 32 27.66 0.11 -19.02
CA GLU A 32 27.16 1.47 -19.32
C GLU A 32 26.97 2.27 -18.04
N GLU A 33 27.42 3.53 -18.07
CA GLU A 33 27.28 4.48 -16.95
C GLU A 33 26.13 5.44 -17.25
N VAL A 34 25.21 5.61 -16.30
CA VAL A 34 24.05 6.51 -16.41
C VAL A 34 24.17 7.60 -15.36
N TYR A 35 24.19 8.84 -15.83
CA TYR A 35 24.25 10.06 -15.03
C TYR A 35 22.89 10.75 -15.05
N ALA A 36 22.49 11.36 -13.93
CA ALA A 36 21.26 12.12 -13.83
C ALA A 36 21.35 13.16 -12.70
N ASP A 37 20.53 14.21 -12.78
CA ASP A 37 20.36 15.17 -11.70
C ASP A 37 19.59 14.54 -10.51
N PHE A 38 18.61 13.68 -10.78
CA PHE A 38 17.84 12.93 -9.79
C PHE A 38 17.72 11.46 -10.16
N PHE A 39 17.69 10.60 -9.14
CA PHE A 39 17.51 9.15 -9.27
C PHE A 39 16.25 8.72 -8.51
N LEU A 40 15.26 8.18 -9.23
CA LEU A 40 14.04 7.68 -8.64
C LEU A 40 14.12 6.15 -8.54
N ASP A 41 14.17 5.65 -7.31
CA ASP A 41 14.21 4.21 -7.04
C ASP A 41 12.79 3.62 -7.12
N CYS A 42 12.49 2.97 -8.24
CA CYS A 42 11.24 2.25 -8.49
C CYS A 42 11.41 0.74 -8.40
N THR A 43 12.45 0.25 -7.69
CA THR A 43 12.81 -1.18 -7.67
C THR A 43 12.06 -1.99 -6.61
N GLY A 44 11.03 -1.42 -6.00
CA GLY A 44 10.17 -2.07 -5.02
C GLY A 44 10.94 -2.51 -3.78
N PHE A 45 10.66 -3.70 -3.28
CA PHE A 45 11.31 -4.22 -2.07
C PHE A 45 12.83 -4.42 -2.20
N HIS A 46 13.36 -4.47 -3.43
CA HIS A 46 14.82 -4.57 -3.64
C HIS A 46 15.56 -3.29 -3.25
N ARG A 47 14.93 -2.11 -3.36
CA ARG A 47 15.49 -0.82 -2.96
C ARG A 47 16.91 -0.62 -3.48
N VAL A 48 17.13 -0.89 -4.78
CA VAL A 48 18.48 -1.00 -5.36
C VAL A 48 19.32 0.25 -5.14
N LEU A 49 18.73 1.44 -5.18
CA LEU A 49 19.44 2.69 -4.92
C LEU A 49 19.38 3.04 -3.43
N MET A 50 18.21 2.94 -2.83
CA MET A 50 18.00 3.35 -1.44
C MET A 50 18.77 2.51 -0.43
N LYS A 51 19.02 1.22 -0.69
CA LYS A 51 19.81 0.35 0.20
C LYS A 51 21.25 0.85 0.42
N GLU A 52 21.82 1.58 -0.54
CA GLU A 52 23.16 2.17 -0.42
C GLU A 52 23.25 3.26 0.66
N PHE A 53 22.07 3.71 1.15
CA PHE A 53 21.91 4.71 2.20
C PHE A 53 21.15 4.13 3.40
N SER A 54 21.25 2.83 3.65
CA SER A 54 20.47 2.13 4.68
C SER A 54 20.68 2.70 6.09
N ASP A 55 21.87 3.24 6.37
CA ASP A 55 22.22 3.94 7.62
C ASP A 55 21.43 5.24 7.86
N LYS A 56 20.85 5.82 6.81
CA LYS A 56 20.09 7.07 6.87
C LYS A 56 18.58 6.84 6.88
N ILE A 57 18.11 5.68 6.40
CA ILE A 57 16.68 5.37 6.29
C ILE A 57 16.09 5.18 7.69
N LYS A 58 15.06 5.95 7.98
CA LYS A 58 14.24 5.80 9.19
C LYS A 58 12.90 5.19 8.80
N TRP A 59 12.41 4.25 9.63
CA TRP A 59 11.18 3.54 9.38
C TRP A 59 10.06 3.99 10.31
N LYS A 60 8.84 4.00 9.79
CA LYS A 60 7.59 4.06 10.52
C LYS A 60 6.90 2.72 10.36
N GLU A 61 6.55 2.08 11.47
CA GLU A 61 5.82 0.82 11.51
C GLU A 61 4.32 1.08 11.70
N TYR A 62 3.49 0.12 11.25
CA TYR A 62 2.04 0.17 11.31
C TYR A 62 1.49 -1.03 12.09
N PRO A 63 1.67 -1.09 13.41
CA PRO A 63 1.28 -2.24 14.23
C PRO A 63 -0.24 -2.44 14.33
N HIS A 64 -1.03 -1.45 13.93
CA HIS A 64 -2.49 -1.52 13.87
C HIS A 64 -3.03 -2.18 12.59
N CYS A 65 -2.17 -2.56 11.65
CA CYS A 65 -2.52 -3.39 10.50
C CYS A 65 -2.16 -4.84 10.83
N PRO A 66 -3.13 -5.79 10.81
CA PRO A 66 -2.84 -7.14 11.32
C PRO A 66 -2.01 -7.97 10.35
N ALA A 67 -2.30 -7.91 9.04
CA ALA A 67 -1.74 -8.84 8.06
C ALA A 67 -0.28 -8.52 7.69
N ASP A 68 0.51 -9.58 7.56
CA ASP A 68 1.93 -9.54 7.18
C ASP A 68 2.31 -10.60 6.14
N LYS A 69 1.35 -11.45 5.75
CA LYS A 69 1.52 -12.49 4.74
C LYS A 69 0.33 -12.58 3.80
N SER A 70 0.59 -13.09 2.61
CA SER A 70 -0.46 -13.56 1.70
C SER A 70 -0.02 -14.85 1.02
N MET A 71 -0.92 -15.83 1.00
CA MET A 71 -0.79 -17.01 0.17
C MET A 71 -1.50 -16.74 -1.15
N VAL A 72 -0.80 -16.85 -2.28
CA VAL A 72 -1.33 -16.45 -3.59
C VAL A 72 -1.28 -17.59 -4.60
N CYS A 73 -2.26 -17.63 -5.49
CA CYS A 73 -2.33 -18.55 -6.60
C CYS A 73 -3.03 -17.93 -7.81
N GLN A 74 -2.74 -18.46 -9.00
CA GLN A 74 -3.54 -18.22 -10.19
C GLN A 74 -4.35 -19.45 -10.52
N VAL A 75 -5.65 -19.27 -10.75
CA VAL A 75 -6.60 -20.36 -10.98
C VAL A 75 -7.27 -20.20 -12.33
N GLU A 76 -7.33 -21.25 -13.13
CA GLU A 76 -8.07 -21.26 -14.40
C GLU A 76 -9.59 -21.24 -14.12
N TYR A 77 -10.34 -20.59 -15.00
CA TYR A 77 -11.80 -20.70 -14.97
C TYR A 77 -12.22 -22.11 -15.39
N ASN A 78 -13.26 -22.67 -14.75
CA ASN A 78 -13.96 -23.84 -15.28
C ASN A 78 -14.90 -23.40 -16.43
N ASP A 79 -15.62 -22.30 -16.25
CA ASP A 79 -16.41 -21.64 -17.29
C ASP A 79 -16.25 -20.11 -17.17
N PRO A 80 -15.45 -19.47 -18.05
CA PRO A 80 -15.26 -18.02 -18.03
C PRO A 80 -16.54 -17.21 -18.16
N LYS A 81 -17.58 -17.75 -18.83
CA LYS A 81 -18.83 -17.02 -19.07
C LYS A 81 -19.66 -16.82 -17.80
N THR A 82 -19.52 -17.72 -16.85
CA THR A 82 -20.29 -17.70 -15.59
C THR A 82 -19.43 -17.25 -14.40
N GLU A 83 -18.14 -17.50 -14.42
CA GLU A 83 -17.22 -17.21 -13.30
C GLU A 83 -16.54 -15.85 -13.39
N MET A 84 -16.35 -15.31 -14.60
CA MET A 84 -15.69 -14.02 -14.77
C MET A 84 -16.61 -12.88 -14.32
N VAL A 85 -16.15 -12.11 -13.36
CA VAL A 85 -16.80 -10.88 -12.92
C VAL A 85 -15.85 -9.69 -13.15
N ASN A 86 -16.43 -8.52 -13.43
CA ASN A 86 -15.68 -7.28 -13.67
C ASN A 86 -15.41 -6.49 -12.38
N ALA A 87 -15.26 -7.19 -11.27
CA ALA A 87 -14.98 -6.62 -9.97
C ALA A 87 -14.01 -7.51 -9.19
N THR A 88 -13.18 -6.91 -8.35
CA THR A 88 -12.45 -7.62 -7.31
C THR A 88 -13.40 -8.01 -6.20
N LYS A 89 -13.34 -9.26 -5.74
CA LYS A 89 -14.04 -9.69 -4.54
C LYS A 89 -13.07 -9.72 -3.38
N SER A 90 -13.45 -9.09 -2.28
CA SER A 90 -12.77 -9.21 -0.98
C SER A 90 -13.70 -10.00 -0.05
N ILE A 91 -13.22 -11.13 0.44
CA ILE A 91 -14.02 -12.11 1.17
C ILE A 91 -13.39 -12.33 2.54
N ALA A 92 -14.09 -11.94 3.61
CA ALA A 92 -13.64 -12.23 4.96
C ALA A 92 -13.66 -13.75 5.23
N VAL A 93 -12.55 -14.28 5.72
CA VAL A 93 -12.36 -15.70 6.08
C VAL A 93 -12.01 -15.82 7.55
N ASP A 94 -11.60 -16.99 8.02
CA ASP A 94 -11.49 -17.26 9.46
C ASP A 94 -10.40 -16.41 10.15
N ASN A 95 -9.25 -16.20 9.47
CA ASN A 95 -8.12 -15.46 10.04
C ASN A 95 -7.59 -14.35 9.13
N GLY A 96 -8.48 -13.65 8.43
CA GLY A 96 -8.13 -12.59 7.50
C GLY A 96 -9.14 -12.45 6.37
N TRP A 97 -8.65 -12.25 5.15
CA TRP A 97 -9.51 -12.10 3.98
C TRP A 97 -8.86 -12.67 2.72
N CYS A 98 -9.70 -13.07 1.77
CA CYS A 98 -9.26 -13.50 0.46
C CYS A 98 -9.65 -12.48 -0.60
N PHE A 99 -8.76 -12.27 -1.58
CA PHE A 99 -9.11 -11.58 -2.82
C PHE A 99 -9.34 -12.58 -3.96
N ASP A 100 -10.25 -12.21 -4.87
CA ASP A 100 -10.52 -12.93 -6.10
C ASP A 100 -10.65 -11.90 -7.24
N ILE A 101 -9.65 -11.89 -8.13
CA ILE A 101 -9.51 -10.89 -9.19
C ILE A 101 -9.63 -11.59 -10.54
N GLY A 102 -10.75 -11.35 -11.22
CA GLY A 102 -10.98 -11.85 -12.57
C GLY A 102 -10.16 -11.11 -13.61
N VAL A 103 -9.35 -11.84 -14.38
CA VAL A 103 -8.71 -11.34 -15.60
C VAL A 103 -9.08 -12.26 -16.77
N TYR A 104 -8.83 -11.81 -18.01
CA TYR A 104 -9.33 -12.44 -19.24
C TYR A 104 -9.22 -13.98 -19.29
N ASN A 105 -8.13 -14.56 -18.81
CA ASN A 105 -7.84 -16.00 -18.96
C ASN A 105 -7.65 -16.76 -17.64
N ARG A 106 -7.84 -16.11 -16.49
CA ARG A 106 -7.65 -16.71 -15.16
C ARG A 106 -8.21 -15.82 -14.08
N ARG A 107 -8.25 -16.35 -12.86
CA ARG A 107 -8.40 -15.58 -11.63
C ARG A 107 -7.06 -15.48 -10.91
N GLY A 108 -6.72 -14.29 -10.41
CA GLY A 108 -5.70 -14.11 -9.39
C GLY A 108 -6.38 -14.18 -8.02
N THR A 109 -5.95 -15.09 -7.16
CA THR A 109 -6.53 -15.20 -5.84
C THR A 109 -5.46 -15.28 -4.76
N GLY A 110 -5.79 -14.81 -3.57
CA GLY A 110 -4.90 -14.90 -2.42
C GLY A 110 -5.64 -14.78 -1.11
N TYR A 111 -5.03 -15.34 -0.07
CA TYR A 111 -5.46 -15.24 1.32
C TYR A 111 -4.46 -14.36 2.06
N VAL A 112 -4.92 -13.24 2.56
CA VAL A 112 -4.16 -12.25 3.34
C VAL A 112 -4.41 -12.52 4.82
N PHE A 113 -3.34 -12.72 5.60
CA PHE A 113 -3.43 -13.18 6.98
C PHE A 113 -2.28 -12.67 7.85
N SER A 114 -2.39 -12.87 9.16
CA SER A 114 -1.34 -12.59 10.12
C SER A 114 -0.75 -13.88 10.67
N ASN A 115 0.57 -13.97 10.67
CA ASN A 115 1.31 -15.09 11.24
C ASN A 115 1.15 -15.21 12.78
N ASP A 116 0.62 -14.16 13.42
CA ASP A 116 0.36 -14.17 14.87
C ASP A 116 -0.88 -15.02 15.23
N PHE A 117 -1.79 -15.29 14.27
CA PHE A 117 -3.07 -15.95 14.50
C PHE A 117 -3.23 -17.31 13.85
N VAL A 118 -2.50 -17.59 12.77
CA VAL A 118 -2.71 -18.80 11.98
C VAL A 118 -1.39 -19.24 11.33
N SER A 119 -1.17 -20.54 11.25
CA SER A 119 0.00 -21.13 10.58
C SER A 119 -0.18 -21.15 9.05
N ASP A 120 0.93 -21.23 8.34
CA ASP A 120 0.96 -21.32 6.88
C ASP A 120 0.22 -22.58 6.38
N ASP A 121 0.29 -23.70 7.12
CA ASP A 121 -0.35 -24.98 6.76
C ASP A 121 -1.88 -24.88 6.91
N GLU A 122 -2.38 -24.28 7.98
CA GLU A 122 -3.83 -24.05 8.17
C GLU A 122 -4.40 -23.11 7.11
N VAL A 123 -3.65 -22.06 6.75
CA VAL A 123 -4.01 -21.17 5.64
C VAL A 123 -4.03 -21.93 4.32
N TYR A 124 -3.06 -22.81 4.07
CA TYR A 124 -3.02 -23.62 2.85
C TYR A 124 -4.27 -24.48 2.70
N ASP A 125 -4.68 -25.16 3.77
CA ASP A 125 -5.87 -26.02 3.77
C ASP A 125 -7.15 -25.23 3.53
N GLU A 126 -7.31 -24.09 4.21
CA GLU A 126 -8.49 -23.23 4.04
C GLU A 126 -8.52 -22.60 2.65
N PHE A 127 -7.39 -22.04 2.20
CA PHE A 127 -7.25 -21.36 0.92
C PHE A 127 -7.51 -22.30 -0.25
N THR A 128 -6.92 -23.49 -0.25
CA THR A 128 -7.13 -24.48 -1.31
C THR A 128 -8.58 -24.93 -1.38
N ARG A 129 -9.21 -25.18 -0.25
CA ARG A 129 -10.61 -25.59 -0.18
C ARG A 129 -11.59 -24.50 -0.62
N LYS A 130 -11.34 -23.23 -0.22
CA LYS A 130 -12.28 -22.11 -0.47
C LYS A 130 -12.05 -21.42 -1.82
N MET A 131 -10.78 -21.26 -2.25
CA MET A 131 -10.44 -20.38 -3.34
C MET A 131 -9.95 -21.08 -4.61
N ILE A 132 -9.38 -22.30 -4.51
CA ILE A 132 -8.88 -23.05 -5.65
C ILE A 132 -10.00 -23.97 -6.18
N THR A 133 -10.99 -23.37 -6.84
CA THR A 133 -12.17 -24.08 -7.38
C THR A 133 -11.94 -24.61 -8.81
N GLY A 134 -10.85 -24.24 -9.47
CA GLY A 134 -10.43 -24.68 -10.80
C GLY A 134 -9.00 -25.20 -10.77
N LYS A 135 -8.38 -25.37 -11.95
CA LYS A 135 -7.00 -25.83 -12.03
C LYS A 135 -6.05 -24.71 -11.61
N ALA A 136 -5.25 -24.97 -10.58
CA ALA A 136 -4.16 -24.08 -10.17
C ALA A 136 -3.06 -24.06 -11.25
N LYS A 137 -2.57 -22.87 -11.58
CA LYS A 137 -1.46 -22.70 -12.56
C LYS A 137 -0.09 -22.99 -11.95
N PHE A 138 0.01 -22.91 -10.65
CA PHE A 138 1.21 -23.26 -9.85
C PHE A 138 0.78 -23.53 -8.41
N GLU A 139 1.61 -24.20 -7.67
CA GLU A 139 1.41 -24.37 -6.22
C GLU A 139 1.31 -23.01 -5.51
N PRO A 140 0.37 -22.86 -4.55
CA PRO A 140 0.26 -21.63 -3.78
C PRO A 140 1.60 -21.17 -3.20
N LYS A 141 1.86 -19.87 -3.26
CA LYS A 141 3.10 -19.27 -2.78
C LYS A 141 2.82 -18.25 -1.71
N ILE A 142 3.69 -18.22 -0.69
CA ILE A 142 3.64 -17.18 0.35
C ILE A 142 4.46 -15.97 -0.08
N ILE A 143 3.87 -14.81 0.11
CA ILE A 143 4.52 -13.50 0.03
C ILE A 143 4.41 -12.90 1.42
N ALA A 144 5.53 -12.51 2.00
CA ALA A 144 5.59 -11.85 3.30
C ALA A 144 6.13 -10.41 3.15
N TRP A 145 5.74 -9.53 4.06
CA TRP A 145 6.18 -8.14 4.06
C TRP A 145 6.28 -7.56 5.46
N ASP A 146 7.09 -6.51 5.60
CA ASP A 146 7.10 -5.67 6.78
C ASP A 146 6.07 -4.54 6.62
N LYS A 147 5.19 -4.38 7.59
CA LYS A 147 4.17 -3.31 7.65
C LYS A 147 4.82 -1.99 8.02
N LYS A 148 5.57 -1.40 7.09
CA LYS A 148 6.34 -0.17 7.34
C LYS A 148 6.55 0.68 6.11
N SER A 149 6.82 1.96 6.32
CA SER A 149 7.27 2.90 5.29
C SER A 149 8.47 3.73 5.75
N MET A 150 9.22 4.26 4.80
CA MET A 150 10.30 5.22 5.08
C MET A 150 9.71 6.52 5.62
N LYS A 151 10.31 7.06 6.69
CA LYS A 151 10.01 8.42 7.16
C LYS A 151 10.67 9.50 6.31
N ASN A 152 11.73 9.12 5.61
CA ASN A 152 12.53 10.00 4.75
C ASN A 152 12.78 9.32 3.40
N PRO A 153 11.71 9.16 2.56
CA PRO A 153 11.84 8.53 1.25
C PRO A 153 12.60 9.36 0.21
N GLY A 154 12.88 10.63 0.48
CA GLY A 154 13.66 11.50 -0.39
C GLY A 154 14.73 12.28 0.37
N PHE A 155 15.94 12.38 -0.19
CA PHE A 155 17.05 13.19 0.30
C PHE A 155 18.14 13.32 -0.78
N GLY A 156 19.02 14.35 -0.67
CA GLY A 156 20.07 14.57 -1.68
C GLY A 156 19.47 14.65 -3.09
N ASN A 157 19.86 13.72 -3.94
CA ASN A 157 19.30 13.58 -5.28
C ASN A 157 18.63 12.20 -5.53
N VAL A 158 18.26 11.48 -4.46
CA VAL A 158 17.63 10.16 -4.56
C VAL A 158 16.26 10.15 -3.89
N CYS A 159 15.32 9.47 -4.53
CA CYS A 159 13.93 9.40 -4.09
C CYS A 159 13.37 7.99 -4.27
N ALA A 160 12.74 7.45 -3.23
CA ALA A 160 11.99 6.21 -3.29
C ALA A 160 10.57 6.45 -3.84
N ILE A 161 10.12 5.57 -4.72
CA ILE A 161 8.79 5.63 -5.36
C ILE A 161 8.02 4.34 -5.08
N GLY A 162 6.73 4.47 -4.73
CA GLY A 162 5.82 3.34 -4.58
C GLY A 162 6.28 2.33 -3.53
N MET A 163 6.37 1.04 -3.88
CA MET A 163 6.76 -0.04 -2.97
C MET A 163 8.20 0.08 -2.44
N THR A 164 9.05 0.86 -3.09
CA THR A 164 10.39 1.18 -2.55
C THR A 164 10.29 1.96 -1.25
N VAL A 165 9.31 2.86 -1.13
CA VAL A 165 9.02 3.60 0.12
C VAL A 165 8.59 2.65 1.22
N GLY A 166 7.65 1.75 0.93
CA GLY A 166 7.10 0.83 1.92
C GLY A 166 5.88 0.09 1.41
N PHE A 167 5.30 -0.70 2.32
CA PHE A 167 4.07 -1.45 2.06
C PHE A 167 3.31 -1.65 3.38
N VAL A 168 1.99 -1.71 3.30
CA VAL A 168 1.12 -1.99 4.45
C VAL A 168 0.47 -3.35 4.24
N GLU A 169 -0.45 -3.44 3.28
CA GLU A 169 -1.04 -4.69 2.80
C GLU A 169 -1.79 -4.47 1.48
N PRO A 170 -2.22 -5.54 0.77
CA PRO A 170 -2.83 -5.40 -0.56
C PRO A 170 -4.30 -4.93 -0.54
N MET A 171 -4.93 -4.75 0.61
CA MET A 171 -6.32 -4.28 0.71
C MET A 171 -6.49 -2.94 -0.04
N GLU A 172 -7.62 -2.78 -0.74
CA GLU A 172 -7.96 -1.63 -1.58
C GLU A 172 -7.02 -1.40 -2.79
N ALA A 173 -6.11 -2.35 -3.09
CA ALA A 173 -5.20 -2.28 -4.24
C ALA A 173 -4.47 -0.93 -4.38
N ASN A 174 -4.16 -0.28 -3.26
CA ASN A 174 -3.73 1.12 -3.15
C ASN A 174 -2.37 1.43 -3.78
N MET A 175 -1.53 0.43 -4.07
CA MET A 175 -0.14 0.66 -4.49
C MET A 175 0.03 1.37 -5.83
N LEU A 176 -0.88 1.19 -6.78
CA LEU A 176 -0.85 1.99 -8.02
C LEU A 176 -1.11 3.46 -7.73
N GLY A 177 -2.05 3.75 -6.85
CA GLY A 177 -2.31 5.10 -6.36
C GLY A 177 -1.10 5.70 -5.64
N VAL A 178 -0.41 4.92 -4.80
CA VAL A 178 0.83 5.36 -4.13
C VAL A 178 1.94 5.68 -5.13
N ILE A 179 2.14 4.85 -6.17
CA ILE A 179 3.12 5.12 -7.23
C ILE A 179 2.80 6.46 -7.90
N LEU A 180 1.57 6.66 -8.33
CA LEU A 180 1.14 7.91 -8.98
C LEU A 180 1.28 9.11 -8.03
N ASN A 181 0.87 8.98 -6.78
CA ASN A 181 0.97 10.04 -5.77
C ASN A 181 2.43 10.43 -5.51
N THR A 182 3.32 9.47 -5.32
CA THR A 182 4.74 9.75 -5.06
C THR A 182 5.43 10.41 -6.25
N VAL A 183 5.15 9.95 -7.49
CA VAL A 183 5.68 10.58 -8.72
C VAL A 183 5.10 11.99 -8.88
N TRP A 184 3.80 12.17 -8.69
CA TRP A 184 3.14 13.46 -8.82
C TRP A 184 3.65 14.48 -7.78
N THR A 185 3.82 14.04 -6.53
CA THR A 185 4.38 14.88 -5.46
C THR A 185 5.80 15.33 -5.82
N PHE A 186 6.66 14.40 -6.29
CA PHE A 186 8.01 14.72 -6.73
C PHE A 186 8.02 15.74 -7.88
N THR A 187 7.24 15.49 -8.91
CA THR A 187 7.21 16.35 -10.10
C THR A 187 6.67 17.74 -9.81
N ASN A 188 5.66 17.86 -8.94
CA ASN A 188 5.12 19.16 -8.55
C ASN A 188 6.13 19.96 -7.73
N LEU A 189 6.80 19.35 -6.75
CA LEU A 189 7.81 20.04 -5.96
C LEU A 189 9.02 20.47 -6.80
N LEU A 190 9.43 19.63 -7.76
CA LEU A 190 10.48 19.98 -8.70
C LEU A 190 10.07 21.15 -9.59
N SER A 191 8.86 21.12 -10.12
CA SER A 191 8.34 22.21 -10.99
C SER A 191 8.05 23.52 -10.24
N ALA A 192 7.84 23.46 -8.94
CA ALA A 192 7.62 24.62 -8.10
C ALA A 192 8.92 25.31 -7.68
N SER A 193 10.07 24.63 -7.82
CA SER A 193 11.37 25.24 -7.52
C SER A 193 11.79 26.21 -8.62
N GLU A 194 12.42 27.32 -8.25
CA GLU A 194 12.79 28.41 -9.19
C GLU A 194 13.76 27.95 -10.29
N ASP A 195 14.62 26.97 -9.98
CA ASP A 195 15.65 26.45 -10.87
C ASP A 195 15.31 25.11 -11.51
N ASN A 196 14.19 24.47 -11.13
CA ASN A 196 13.82 23.09 -11.48
C ASN A 196 14.93 22.06 -11.15
N LYS A 197 15.75 22.34 -10.13
CA LYS A 197 16.90 21.50 -9.72
C LYS A 197 16.92 21.19 -8.24
N THR A 198 16.02 21.78 -7.48
CA THR A 198 15.94 21.57 -6.03
C THR A 198 14.58 20.99 -5.64
N ILE A 199 14.58 20.16 -4.62
CA ILE A 199 13.36 19.58 -4.03
C ILE A 199 13.30 19.96 -2.56
N ASP A 200 12.14 20.42 -2.12
CA ASP A 200 11.82 20.48 -0.70
C ASP A 200 11.53 19.07 -0.17
N TRP A 201 12.60 18.40 0.28
CA TRP A 201 12.53 17.04 0.79
C TRP A 201 11.71 16.92 2.07
N ASP A 202 11.65 17.96 2.89
CA ASP A 202 10.83 17.93 4.11
C ASP A 202 9.35 17.89 3.76
N THR A 203 8.93 18.69 2.79
CA THR A 203 7.56 18.64 2.25
C THR A 203 7.28 17.32 1.55
N TYR A 204 8.18 16.82 0.70
CA TYR A 204 8.02 15.52 0.05
C TYR A 204 7.85 14.39 1.06
N ASN A 205 8.75 14.29 2.02
CA ASN A 205 8.76 13.25 3.04
C ASN A 205 7.50 13.30 3.92
N SER A 206 7.03 14.49 4.25
CA SER A 206 5.81 14.68 5.05
C SER A 206 4.56 14.23 4.29
N LEU A 207 4.40 14.63 3.02
CA LEU A 207 3.24 14.26 2.19
C LEU A 207 3.20 12.75 1.93
N VAL A 208 4.33 12.13 1.59
CA VAL A 208 4.40 10.69 1.37
C VAL A 208 4.16 9.92 2.67
N GLY A 209 4.72 10.39 3.79
CA GLY A 209 4.48 9.81 5.12
C GLY A 209 3.01 9.88 5.54
N TYR A 210 2.32 10.98 5.22
CA TYR A 210 0.89 11.13 5.45
C TYR A 210 0.09 10.11 4.61
N THR A 211 0.40 9.98 3.32
CA THR A 211 -0.25 9.00 2.43
C THR A 211 -0.20 7.58 2.99
N PHE A 212 0.95 7.12 3.43
CA PHE A 212 1.08 5.77 4.02
C PHE A 212 0.35 5.63 5.35
N SER A 213 0.27 6.70 6.15
CA SER A 213 -0.48 6.68 7.41
C SER A 213 -1.97 6.57 7.16
N ASP A 214 -2.50 7.38 6.24
CA ASP A 214 -3.91 7.37 5.87
C ASP A 214 -4.34 6.01 5.29
N ILE A 215 -3.46 5.39 4.49
CA ILE A 215 -3.67 4.02 3.99
C ILE A 215 -3.73 3.01 5.13
N ALA A 216 -2.79 3.07 6.06
CA ALA A 216 -2.74 2.13 7.18
C ALA A 216 -3.97 2.26 8.09
N ASP A 217 -4.39 3.49 8.36
CA ASP A 217 -5.58 3.78 9.15
C ASP A 217 -6.86 3.27 8.45
N PHE A 218 -7.01 3.53 7.14
CA PHE A 218 -8.16 3.06 6.36
C PHE A 218 -8.24 1.54 6.32
N ILE A 219 -7.13 0.87 6.07
CA ILE A 219 -7.03 -0.60 6.09
C ILE A 219 -7.39 -1.14 7.48
N SER A 220 -6.84 -0.57 8.52
CA SER A 220 -7.10 -1.03 9.89
C SER A 220 -8.59 -0.93 10.27
N VAL A 221 -9.27 0.12 9.83
CA VAL A 221 -10.71 0.30 10.06
C VAL A 221 -11.54 -0.82 9.42
N HIS A 222 -11.15 -1.36 8.26
CA HIS A 222 -11.83 -2.51 7.65
C HIS A 222 -11.88 -3.72 8.58
N TYR A 223 -10.81 -3.99 9.32
CA TYR A 223 -10.77 -5.09 10.28
C TYR A 223 -11.55 -4.80 11.55
N THR A 224 -11.43 -3.60 12.06
CA THR A 224 -11.88 -3.27 13.42
C THR A 224 -13.34 -2.86 13.54
N LEU A 225 -14.00 -2.54 12.43
CA LEU A 225 -15.47 -2.33 12.38
C LEU A 225 -16.25 -3.64 12.33
N THR A 226 -15.58 -4.79 12.24
CA THR A 226 -16.25 -6.09 12.13
C THR A 226 -17.19 -6.36 13.31
N GLN A 227 -18.31 -7.01 13.02
CA GLN A 227 -19.22 -7.55 14.04
C GLN A 227 -19.05 -9.07 14.23
N ARG A 228 -18.07 -9.67 13.54
CA ARG A 228 -17.76 -11.10 13.67
C ARG A 228 -17.11 -11.37 15.02
N THR A 229 -17.54 -12.49 15.64
CA THR A 229 -17.03 -13.00 16.91
C THR A 229 -16.79 -14.50 16.88
N ASP A 230 -16.80 -15.07 15.69
CA ASP A 230 -16.76 -16.51 15.45
C ASP A 230 -15.35 -17.10 15.46
N THR A 231 -14.32 -16.26 15.42
CA THR A 231 -12.91 -16.68 15.55
C THR A 231 -12.13 -15.78 16.52
N GLU A 232 -11.00 -16.27 17.02
CA GLU A 232 -10.10 -15.51 17.87
C GLU A 232 -9.58 -14.25 17.15
N PHE A 233 -9.21 -14.40 15.88
CA PHE A 233 -8.77 -13.28 15.04
C PHE A 233 -9.79 -12.12 15.02
N TRP A 234 -11.05 -12.41 14.69
CA TRP A 234 -12.07 -11.35 14.59
C TRP A 234 -12.45 -10.74 15.94
N ASN A 235 -12.41 -11.54 17.02
CA ASN A 235 -12.57 -11.00 18.37
C ASN A 235 -11.45 -10.02 18.75
N GLU A 236 -10.21 -10.37 18.39
CA GLU A 236 -9.07 -9.49 18.65
C GLU A 236 -9.16 -8.22 17.78
N MET A 237 -9.57 -8.31 16.51
CA MET A 237 -9.75 -7.13 15.65
C MET A 237 -10.78 -6.13 16.23
N GLN A 238 -11.86 -6.59 16.83
CA GLN A 238 -12.79 -5.69 17.53
C GLN A 238 -12.13 -4.97 18.71
N SER A 239 -11.24 -5.65 19.46
CA SER A 239 -10.51 -5.04 20.57
C SER A 239 -9.56 -3.94 20.08
N TRP A 240 -8.95 -4.12 18.89
CA TRP A 240 -8.06 -3.14 18.29
C TRP A 240 -8.75 -1.83 17.92
N GLY A 241 -10.04 -1.86 17.57
CA GLY A 241 -10.82 -0.64 17.33
C GLY A 241 -10.81 0.31 18.53
N ARG A 242 -10.85 -0.25 19.74
CA ARG A 242 -10.71 0.53 21.00
C ARG A 242 -9.26 0.91 21.26
N LYS A 243 -8.33 -0.04 21.11
CA LYS A 243 -6.89 0.14 21.37
C LYS A 243 -6.30 1.27 20.52
N TYR A 244 -6.69 1.36 19.24
CA TYR A 244 -6.18 2.36 18.29
C TYR A 244 -7.13 3.55 18.07
N ASN A 245 -8.19 3.64 18.89
CA ASN A 245 -9.12 4.79 18.89
C ASN A 245 -9.81 5.06 17.55
N HIS A 246 -10.17 4.00 16.82
CA HIS A 246 -10.79 4.11 15.50
C HIS A 246 -12.14 4.84 15.51
N LYS A 247 -12.85 4.83 16.63
CA LYS A 247 -14.06 5.64 16.78
C LYS A 247 -13.78 7.14 16.61
N GLU A 248 -12.73 7.64 17.24
CA GLU A 248 -12.34 9.04 17.14
C GLU A 248 -11.85 9.39 15.73
N LEU A 249 -11.05 8.50 15.13
CA LEU A 249 -10.60 8.63 13.76
C LEU A 249 -11.77 8.76 12.77
N LEU A 250 -12.78 7.91 12.87
CA LEU A 250 -13.97 7.98 12.02
C LEU A 250 -14.79 9.25 12.23
N LEU A 251 -14.89 9.74 13.46
CA LEU A 251 -15.54 11.02 13.76
C LEU A 251 -14.79 12.20 13.13
N ASP A 252 -13.46 12.17 13.16
CA ASP A 252 -12.64 13.20 12.52
C ASP A 252 -12.87 13.18 11.00
N LYS A 253 -12.80 12.00 10.38
CA LYS A 253 -13.08 11.84 8.92
C LYS A 253 -14.50 12.28 8.54
N TYR A 254 -15.50 11.99 9.37
CA TYR A 254 -16.86 12.45 9.16
C TYR A 254 -16.99 13.98 9.26
N ASN A 255 -16.29 14.62 10.19
CA ASN A 255 -16.26 16.06 10.31
C ASN A 255 -15.53 16.70 9.14
N ASP A 256 -14.42 16.12 8.67
CA ASP A 256 -13.71 16.56 7.47
C ASP A 256 -14.61 16.48 6.23
N TYR A 257 -15.34 15.37 6.07
CA TYR A 257 -16.35 15.22 5.01
C TYR A 257 -17.40 16.34 5.04
N LYS A 258 -18.00 16.63 6.20
CA LYS A 258 -18.97 17.72 6.34
C LYS A 258 -18.38 19.08 5.96
N ASN A 259 -17.13 19.33 6.32
CA ASN A 259 -16.42 20.55 5.98
C ASN A 259 -16.13 20.63 4.47
N THR A 260 -15.77 19.51 3.85
CA THR A 260 -15.51 19.42 2.42
C THR A 260 -16.77 19.70 1.60
N ILE A 261 -17.89 19.06 1.92
CA ILE A 261 -19.17 19.31 1.20
C ILE A 261 -19.72 20.72 1.44
N SER A 262 -19.38 21.36 2.56
CA SER A 262 -19.74 22.77 2.81
C SER A 262 -18.79 23.77 2.13
N GLY A 263 -17.71 23.29 1.49
CA GLY A 263 -16.68 24.12 0.86
C GLY A 263 -15.72 24.79 1.85
N ALA A 264 -15.72 24.37 3.13
CA ALA A 264 -14.90 24.96 4.18
C ALA A 264 -13.44 24.44 4.17
N SER A 265 -13.17 23.28 3.57
CA SER A 265 -11.82 22.73 3.45
C SER A 265 -11.70 21.84 2.20
N GLN A 266 -10.45 21.62 1.76
CA GLN A 266 -10.11 20.52 0.83
C GLN A 266 -9.33 19.49 1.63
N GLY A 267 -9.85 18.26 1.73
CA GLY A 267 -9.19 17.18 2.44
C GLY A 267 -7.87 16.79 1.77
N LEU A 268 -6.85 16.51 2.56
CA LEU A 268 -5.55 15.99 2.11
C LEU A 268 -5.48 14.46 2.16
N SER A 269 -6.61 13.77 2.32
CA SER A 269 -6.68 12.33 2.49
C SER A 269 -6.31 11.60 1.19
N PHE A 270 -5.57 10.49 1.29
CA PHE A 270 -5.31 9.59 0.16
C PHE A 270 -6.60 8.92 -0.31
N PHE A 271 -7.41 8.44 0.65
CA PHE A 271 -8.78 8.03 0.39
C PHE A 271 -9.71 9.22 0.62
N PRO A 272 -10.53 9.62 -0.38
CA PRO A 272 -11.52 10.68 -0.19
C PRO A 272 -12.40 10.42 1.03
N ASP A 273 -12.75 11.49 1.76
CA ASP A 273 -13.49 11.38 3.03
C ASP A 273 -14.80 10.61 2.89
N TYR A 274 -15.49 10.67 1.74
CA TYR A 274 -16.71 9.91 1.50
C TYR A 274 -16.50 8.39 1.57
N MET A 275 -15.32 7.88 1.20
CA MET A 275 -15.04 6.43 1.29
C MET A 275 -15.01 5.93 2.73
N TRP A 276 -14.56 6.77 3.66
CA TRP A 276 -14.60 6.46 5.10
C TRP A 276 -16.05 6.37 5.60
N ILE A 277 -16.93 7.23 5.08
CA ILE A 277 -18.35 7.23 5.43
C ILE A 277 -19.05 5.98 4.86
N GLU A 278 -18.81 5.69 3.58
CA GLU A 278 -19.34 4.48 2.93
C GLU A 278 -18.87 3.21 3.61
N LEU A 279 -17.62 3.17 4.05
CA LEU A 279 -17.10 2.04 4.82
C LEU A 279 -17.83 1.86 6.15
N ALA A 280 -18.05 2.95 6.90
CA ALA A 280 -18.80 2.92 8.15
C ALA A 280 -20.26 2.48 7.93
N ASP A 281 -20.92 3.04 6.92
CA ASP A 281 -22.30 2.69 6.55
C ASP A 281 -22.42 1.21 6.15
N ALA A 282 -21.45 0.66 5.42
CA ALA A 282 -21.41 -0.75 5.04
C ALA A 282 -21.34 -1.69 6.26
N TRP A 283 -20.77 -1.22 7.38
CA TRP A 283 -20.76 -1.93 8.66
C TRP A 283 -21.97 -1.61 9.55
N GLY A 284 -22.95 -0.85 9.05
CA GLY A 284 -24.13 -0.44 9.79
C GLY A 284 -23.88 0.63 10.86
N ILE A 285 -22.82 1.41 10.72
CA ILE A 285 -22.44 2.48 11.64
C ILE A 285 -22.90 3.81 11.07
N ASP A 286 -23.96 4.39 11.65
CA ASP A 286 -24.43 5.73 11.33
C ASP A 286 -23.63 6.77 12.12
N LEU A 287 -22.61 7.34 11.48
CA LEU A 287 -21.75 8.37 12.07
C LEU A 287 -22.50 9.67 12.42
N SER A 288 -23.66 9.93 11.82
CA SER A 288 -24.49 11.10 12.14
C SER A 288 -25.09 11.05 13.54
N GLN A 289 -25.26 9.83 14.08
CA GLN A 289 -25.81 9.58 15.43
C GLN A 289 -24.73 9.63 16.52
N TRP A 290 -23.44 9.76 16.15
CA TRP A 290 -22.38 9.83 17.13
C TRP A 290 -22.25 11.27 17.67
N PRO A 291 -22.10 11.44 18.99
CA PRO A 291 -21.96 12.77 19.56
C PRO A 291 -20.69 13.43 19.03
N ASN A 292 -20.82 14.72 18.68
CA ASN A 292 -19.64 15.53 18.37
C ASN A 292 -18.64 15.49 19.54
N LYS A 293 -17.34 15.62 19.26
CA LYS A 293 -16.33 15.85 20.30
C LYS A 293 -16.78 17.07 21.13
N THR A 294 -16.97 16.88 22.43
CA THR A 294 -17.16 17.98 23.40
C THR A 294 -15.82 18.63 23.72
#